data_56e8230b5d3c2883e7d8fbc7f6aa0fdc
#
_entry.id   56e8230b5d3c2883e7d8fbc7f6aa0fdc
#
_cell.length_a   1.000
_cell.length_b   1.000
_cell.length_c   1.000
_cell.angle_alpha   90.00
_cell.angle_beta   90.00
_cell.angle_gamma   90.00
#
_symmetry.space_group_name_H-M   'P 1'
#
loop_
_entity.id
_entity.type
_entity.pdbx_description
1 polymer ?
#
loop_
_entity_poly.entity_id
_entity_poly.type
_entity_poly.pdbx_seq_one_letter_code
_entity_poly.pdbx_strand_id
1 'polypeptide(L)'
;EGRPVSAVVIHVVAEQASVKGHGQAPAALLGGDGLIPAELVAELAKTAGLQPIPVPAGTEPGYRPSVKLAAFVRARDLTCRAPGCDRPATQCDLDHTIAFADGGATHAANLKCLCRLHHLLATFCGWRAQQLPDGTVIWTLPGNQTYVTTPGSALL
;
A
#
# COMPACT_ATOMS: atom_id res chain seq x y z
N GLU A 1 -8.08 -35.88 20.68
CA GLU A 1 -7.37 -34.61 20.97
C GLU A 1 -7.32 -33.80 19.70
N GLY A 2 -8.18 -32.73 19.65
CA GLY A 2 -8.29 -31.87 18.47
C GLY A 2 -7.03 -31.02 18.32
N ARG A 3 -6.43 -30.99 17.11
CA ARG A 3 -5.40 -30.01 16.75
C ARG A 3 -5.96 -28.60 17.06
N PRO A 4 -5.16 -27.73 17.71
CA PRO A 4 -5.60 -26.36 17.87
C PRO A 4 -5.85 -25.76 16.48
N VAL A 5 -7.05 -25.24 16.26
CA VAL A 5 -7.39 -24.51 15.04
C VAL A 5 -6.55 -23.25 15.06
N SER A 6 -5.67 -23.10 14.07
CA SER A 6 -4.91 -21.84 13.93
C SER A 6 -5.90 -20.68 13.77
N ALA A 7 -5.76 -19.65 14.59
CA ALA A 7 -6.58 -18.46 14.46
C ALA A 7 -6.37 -17.83 13.07
N VAL A 8 -7.46 -17.62 12.35
CA VAL A 8 -7.43 -16.85 11.10
C VAL A 8 -7.45 -15.37 11.48
N VAL A 9 -6.46 -14.62 11.02
CA VAL A 9 -6.39 -13.17 11.19
C VAL A 9 -6.61 -12.52 9.84
N ILE A 10 -7.60 -11.64 9.77
CA ILE A 10 -7.91 -10.85 8.58
C ILE A 10 -7.56 -9.40 8.89
N HIS A 11 -6.62 -8.84 8.12
CA HIS A 11 -6.25 -7.44 8.22
C HIS A 11 -7.06 -6.61 7.24
N VAL A 12 -7.67 -5.54 7.73
CA VAL A 12 -8.41 -4.57 6.94
C VAL A 12 -7.87 -3.17 7.17
N VAL A 13 -7.90 -2.35 6.13
CA VAL A 13 -7.58 -0.92 6.18
C VAL A 13 -8.89 -0.15 6.09
N ALA A 14 -9.18 0.66 7.09
CA ALA A 14 -10.42 1.43 7.18
C ALA A 14 -10.14 2.86 7.65
N GLU A 15 -10.99 3.78 7.21
CA GLU A 15 -11.01 5.14 7.75
C GLU A 15 -11.47 5.14 9.22
N GLN A 16 -10.91 6.04 10.01
CA GLN A 16 -11.28 6.19 11.42
C GLN A 16 -12.78 6.51 11.59
N ALA A 17 -13.36 7.28 10.66
CA ALA A 17 -14.79 7.59 10.70
C ALA A 17 -15.66 6.34 10.55
N SER A 18 -15.32 5.43 9.64
CA SER A 18 -16.03 4.15 9.44
C SER A 18 -15.86 3.22 10.65
N VAL A 19 -14.64 3.15 11.23
CA VAL A 19 -14.39 2.42 12.48
C VAL A 19 -15.27 2.93 13.64
N LYS A 20 -15.49 4.24 13.70
CA LYS A 20 -16.35 4.88 14.73
C LYS A 20 -17.86 4.85 14.42
N GLY A 21 -18.26 4.30 13.29
CA GLY A 21 -19.67 4.12 12.91
C GLY A 21 -20.36 5.35 12.31
N HIS A 22 -19.61 6.38 11.90
CA HIS A 22 -20.17 7.57 11.24
C HIS A 22 -19.54 7.87 9.87
N GLY A 23 -18.64 7.00 9.39
CA GLY A 23 -18.08 7.06 8.04
C GLY A 23 -18.91 6.26 7.05
N GLN A 24 -18.76 6.58 5.76
CA GLN A 24 -19.40 5.91 4.63
C GLN A 24 -18.40 5.11 3.77
N ALA A 25 -17.11 5.29 4.01
CA ALA A 25 -16.08 4.62 3.22
C ALA A 25 -15.98 3.14 3.60
N PRO A 26 -15.94 2.22 2.61
CA PRO A 26 -15.69 0.82 2.87
C PRO A 26 -14.25 0.60 3.34
N ALA A 27 -14.01 -0.48 4.08
CA ALA A 27 -12.66 -0.94 4.35
C ALA A 27 -12.16 -1.86 3.25
N ALA A 28 -10.84 -1.84 3.01
CA ALA A 28 -10.19 -2.73 2.07
C ALA A 28 -9.48 -3.87 2.79
N LEU A 29 -9.50 -5.07 2.23
CA LEU A 29 -8.73 -6.20 2.73
C LEU A 29 -7.24 -5.98 2.40
N LEU A 30 -6.39 -6.03 3.42
CA LEU A 30 -4.95 -5.99 3.23
C LEU A 30 -4.45 -7.40 2.86
N GLY A 31 -4.19 -7.62 1.59
CA GLY A 31 -3.74 -8.91 1.06
C GLY A 31 -4.79 -9.69 0.28
N GLY A 32 -5.88 -9.06 -0.09
CA GLY A 32 -6.96 -9.63 -0.92
C GLY A 32 -7.72 -8.55 -1.71
N ASP A 33 -8.69 -8.97 -2.52
CA ASP A 33 -9.45 -8.11 -3.43
C ASP A 33 -10.83 -7.73 -2.89
N GLY A 34 -11.01 -7.78 -1.57
CA GLY A 34 -12.31 -7.55 -0.96
C GLY A 34 -12.50 -6.16 -0.39
N LEU A 35 -13.75 -5.65 -0.48
CA LEU A 35 -14.20 -4.49 0.27
C LEU A 35 -15.22 -4.92 1.32
N ILE A 36 -15.14 -4.29 2.49
CA ILE A 36 -16.07 -4.48 3.60
C ILE A 36 -16.92 -3.22 3.72
N PRO A 37 -18.25 -3.31 3.64
CA PRO A 37 -19.13 -2.15 3.80
C PRO A 37 -18.91 -1.42 5.12
N ALA A 38 -19.09 -0.10 5.13
CA ALA A 38 -18.81 0.75 6.30
C ALA A 38 -19.58 0.32 7.56
N GLU A 39 -20.82 -0.13 7.40
CA GLU A 39 -21.66 -0.62 8.51
C GLU A 39 -21.05 -1.85 9.18
N LEU A 40 -20.50 -2.77 8.37
CA LEU A 40 -19.85 -3.98 8.90
C LEU A 40 -18.50 -3.66 9.52
N VAL A 41 -17.78 -2.64 9.03
CA VAL A 41 -16.53 -2.16 9.64
C VAL A 41 -16.77 -1.73 11.07
N ALA A 42 -17.81 -0.93 11.33
CA ALA A 42 -18.15 -0.47 12.67
C ALA A 42 -18.50 -1.63 13.62
N GLU A 43 -19.18 -2.64 13.11
CA GLU A 43 -19.53 -3.83 13.91
C GLU A 43 -18.30 -4.66 14.25
N LEU A 44 -17.46 -4.95 13.26
CA LEU A 44 -16.22 -5.71 13.46
C LEU A 44 -15.24 -4.99 14.39
N ALA A 45 -15.18 -3.66 14.32
CA ALA A 45 -14.29 -2.84 15.13
C ALA A 45 -14.57 -2.95 16.64
N LYS A 46 -15.78 -3.35 17.06
CA LYS A 46 -16.13 -3.52 18.48
C LYS A 46 -15.30 -4.58 19.20
N THR A 47 -14.84 -5.58 18.46
CA THR A 47 -14.08 -6.72 19.01
C THR A 47 -12.71 -6.91 18.37
N ALA A 48 -12.39 -6.14 17.31
CA ALA A 48 -11.12 -6.23 16.60
C ALA A 48 -9.99 -5.52 17.37
N GLY A 49 -8.76 -6.01 17.18
CA GLY A 49 -7.57 -5.26 17.55
C GLY A 49 -7.35 -4.10 16.57
N LEU A 50 -7.40 -2.86 17.05
CA LEU A 50 -7.21 -1.67 16.22
C LEU A 50 -5.75 -1.20 16.30
N GLN A 51 -5.14 -0.98 15.14
CA GLN A 51 -3.79 -0.44 15.02
C GLN A 51 -3.82 0.84 14.18
N PRO A 52 -3.62 2.01 14.79
CA PRO A 52 -3.52 3.25 14.03
C PRO A 52 -2.32 3.23 13.08
N ILE A 53 -2.55 3.68 11.85
CA ILE A 53 -1.50 3.88 10.84
C ILE A 53 -1.35 5.40 10.63
N PRO A 54 -0.44 6.06 11.37
CA PRO A 54 -0.23 7.49 11.19
C PRO A 54 0.42 7.76 9.84
N VAL A 55 0.07 8.88 9.21
CA VAL A 55 0.79 9.38 8.04
C VAL A 55 2.23 9.68 8.46
N PRO A 56 3.24 9.06 7.84
CA PRO A 56 4.63 9.30 8.22
C PRO A 56 5.04 10.73 7.89
N ALA A 57 5.66 11.39 8.84
CA ALA A 57 6.24 12.72 8.64
C ALA A 57 7.75 12.58 8.41
N GLY A 58 8.24 13.21 7.33
CA GLY A 58 9.67 13.32 7.08
C GLY A 58 10.31 12.12 6.39
N THR A 59 11.63 12.20 6.29
CA THR A 59 12.51 11.27 5.58
C THR A 59 13.25 10.39 6.57
N GLU A 60 13.37 9.10 6.26
CA GLU A 60 14.20 8.18 7.04
C GLU A 60 15.61 8.11 6.43
N PRO A 61 16.67 7.98 7.26
CA PRO A 61 18.06 8.08 6.80
C PRO A 61 18.56 6.84 6.06
N GLY A 62 17.92 5.68 6.24
CA GLY A 62 18.38 4.41 5.68
C GLY A 62 17.68 4.02 4.39
N TYR A 63 18.31 3.16 3.60
CA TYR A 63 17.70 2.56 2.41
C TYR A 63 16.43 1.76 2.74
N ARG A 64 16.47 0.99 3.83
CA ARG A 64 15.32 0.19 4.24
C ARG A 64 14.36 1.04 5.06
N PRO A 65 13.09 1.14 4.66
CA PRO A 65 12.08 1.84 5.45
C PRO A 65 11.84 1.14 6.78
N SER A 66 11.50 1.93 7.80
CA SER A 66 11.05 1.39 9.09
C SER A 66 9.78 0.55 8.92
N VAL A 67 9.48 -0.27 9.93
CA VAL A 67 8.24 -1.07 9.97
C VAL A 67 7.00 -0.18 9.85
N LYS A 68 7.02 1.02 10.45
CA LYS A 68 5.89 1.97 10.41
C LYS A 68 5.70 2.56 9.02
N LEU A 69 6.76 3.00 8.36
CA LEU A 69 6.71 3.52 7.00
C LEU A 69 6.31 2.43 6.01
N ALA A 70 6.85 1.22 6.17
CA ALA A 70 6.49 0.07 5.34
C ALA A 70 5.01 -0.31 5.49
N ALA A 71 4.48 -0.32 6.71
CA ALA A 71 3.06 -0.58 6.97
C ALA A 71 2.16 0.48 6.32
N PHE A 72 2.52 1.76 6.44
CA PHE A 72 1.80 2.85 5.80
C PHE A 72 1.76 2.70 4.27
N VAL A 73 2.91 2.48 3.63
CA VAL A 73 2.98 2.36 2.16
C VAL A 73 2.15 1.17 1.67
N ARG A 74 2.20 0.03 2.36
CA ARG A 74 1.38 -1.14 2.01
C ARG A 74 -0.12 -0.90 2.19
N ALA A 75 -0.50 -0.25 3.28
CA ALA A 75 -1.90 0.09 3.56
C ALA A 75 -2.45 1.15 2.59
N ARG A 76 -1.62 2.10 2.15
CA ARG A 76 -1.96 3.09 1.13
C ARG A 76 -2.14 2.42 -0.23
N ASP A 77 -1.19 1.59 -0.65
CA ASP A 77 -1.16 1.04 -2.00
C ASP A 77 -2.11 -0.14 -2.21
N LEU A 78 -2.34 -0.97 -1.19
CA LEU A 78 -3.11 -2.22 -1.17
C LEU A 78 -2.62 -3.29 -2.14
N THR A 79 -2.20 -2.88 -3.36
CA THR A 79 -1.70 -3.76 -4.42
C THR A 79 -0.40 -3.23 -5.03
N CYS A 80 0.20 -4.00 -5.91
CA CYS A 80 1.28 -3.55 -6.78
C CYS A 80 0.85 -2.31 -7.58
N ARG A 81 1.73 -1.31 -7.66
CA ARG A 81 1.45 -0.02 -8.30
C ARG A 81 1.71 -0.02 -9.81
N ALA A 82 2.10 -1.14 -10.39
CA ALA A 82 2.22 -1.27 -11.85
C ALA A 82 0.83 -1.29 -12.50
N PRO A 83 0.68 -0.71 -13.71
CA PRO A 83 -0.59 -0.70 -14.43
C PRO A 83 -1.18 -2.10 -14.58
N GLY A 84 -2.46 -2.26 -14.19
CA GLY A 84 -3.21 -3.51 -14.33
C GLY A 84 -2.77 -4.66 -13.42
N CYS A 85 -1.95 -4.40 -12.40
CA CYS A 85 -1.50 -5.45 -11.48
C CYS A 85 -2.25 -5.37 -10.14
N ASP A 86 -2.88 -6.46 -9.76
CA ASP A 86 -3.67 -6.63 -8.54
C ASP A 86 -2.93 -7.41 -7.43
N ARG A 87 -1.65 -7.74 -7.63
CA ARG A 87 -0.89 -8.50 -6.62
C ARG A 87 -0.88 -7.75 -5.27
N PRO A 88 -1.29 -8.41 -4.18
CA PRO A 88 -1.39 -7.79 -2.86
C PRO A 88 -0.09 -7.12 -2.41
N ALA A 89 -0.20 -5.94 -1.79
CA ALA A 89 0.95 -5.19 -1.28
C ALA A 89 1.79 -5.96 -0.24
N THR A 90 1.18 -6.91 0.46
CA THR A 90 1.87 -7.83 1.39
C THR A 90 2.86 -8.76 0.69
N GLN A 91 2.71 -8.97 -0.62
CA GLN A 91 3.59 -9.78 -1.47
C GLN A 91 4.50 -8.93 -2.36
N CYS A 92 4.56 -7.62 -2.10
CA CYS A 92 5.34 -6.67 -2.87
C CYS A 92 6.60 -6.22 -2.12
N ASP A 93 7.64 -5.94 -2.91
CA ASP A 93 8.79 -5.16 -2.46
C ASP A 93 8.36 -3.68 -2.30
N LEU A 94 9.05 -2.95 -1.42
CA LEU A 94 8.95 -1.49 -1.36
C LEU A 94 10.06 -0.90 -2.21
N ASP A 95 9.67 -0.25 -3.29
CA ASP A 95 10.57 0.29 -4.30
C ASP A 95 10.64 1.81 -4.23
N HIS A 96 11.86 2.35 -4.34
CA HIS A 96 12.10 3.79 -4.45
C HIS A 96 11.85 4.25 -5.89
N THR A 97 10.98 5.24 -6.07
CA THR A 97 10.70 5.81 -7.41
C THR A 97 11.91 6.53 -7.97
N ILE A 98 12.57 7.35 -7.15
CA ILE A 98 13.93 7.84 -7.39
C ILE A 98 14.83 6.92 -6.58
N ALA A 99 15.75 6.23 -7.24
CA ALA A 99 16.58 5.23 -6.58
C ALA A 99 17.37 5.84 -5.41
N PHE A 100 17.51 5.11 -4.32
CA PHE A 100 18.25 5.57 -3.14
C PHE A 100 19.72 5.89 -3.47
N ALA A 101 20.32 5.11 -4.37
CA ALA A 101 21.68 5.33 -4.85
C ALA A 101 21.82 6.65 -5.64
N ASP A 102 20.72 7.15 -6.22
CA ASP A 102 20.66 8.41 -6.97
C ASP A 102 20.17 9.58 -6.09
N GLY A 103 20.18 9.40 -4.76
CA GLY A 103 19.76 10.43 -3.79
C GLY A 103 18.26 10.43 -3.49
N GLY A 104 17.53 9.43 -3.94
CA GLY A 104 16.09 9.28 -3.61
C GLY A 104 15.88 9.02 -2.13
N ALA A 105 15.01 9.80 -1.51
CA ALA A 105 14.73 9.73 -0.08
C ALA A 105 13.89 8.49 0.28
N THR A 106 14.15 7.88 1.41
CA THR A 106 13.26 6.89 2.03
C THR A 106 12.12 7.63 2.72
N HIS A 107 11.06 7.88 1.95
CA HIS A 107 9.91 8.68 2.32
C HIS A 107 8.64 8.15 1.63
N ALA A 108 7.48 8.35 2.25
CA ALA A 108 6.21 7.85 1.70
C ALA A 108 5.94 8.29 0.25
N ALA A 109 6.28 9.53 -0.11
CA ALA A 109 6.11 10.06 -1.47
C ALA A 109 7.15 9.54 -2.49
N ASN A 110 8.15 8.78 -2.07
CA ASN A 110 9.16 8.16 -2.96
C ASN A 110 9.15 6.63 -2.90
N LEU A 111 8.29 6.04 -2.07
CA LEU A 111 8.15 4.59 -1.94
C LEU A 111 6.82 4.12 -2.52
N LYS A 112 6.84 2.98 -3.20
CA LYS A 112 5.65 2.31 -3.75
C LYS A 112 5.80 0.79 -3.67
N CYS A 113 4.66 0.09 -3.65
CA CYS A 113 4.63 -1.37 -3.71
C CYS A 113 4.79 -1.85 -5.15
N LEU A 114 5.80 -2.67 -5.41
CA LEU A 114 5.95 -3.39 -6.68
C LEU A 114 6.12 -4.88 -6.41
N CYS A 115 5.33 -5.71 -7.09
CA CYS A 115 5.57 -7.14 -7.06
C CYS A 115 6.92 -7.45 -7.74
N ARG A 116 7.50 -8.60 -7.44
CA ARG A 116 8.85 -8.96 -7.91
C ARG A 116 9.01 -8.81 -9.42
N LEU A 117 8.01 -9.19 -10.21
CA LEU A 117 8.05 -9.03 -11.66
C LEU A 117 8.17 -7.55 -12.07
N HIS A 118 7.27 -6.70 -11.55
CA HIS A 118 7.25 -5.29 -11.94
C HIS A 118 8.41 -4.49 -11.35
N HIS A 119 8.94 -4.89 -10.21
CA HIS A 119 10.19 -4.34 -9.67
C HIS A 119 11.36 -4.60 -10.64
N LEU A 120 11.48 -5.82 -11.17
CA LEU A 120 12.51 -6.14 -12.17
C LEU A 120 12.30 -5.40 -13.50
N LEU A 121 11.05 -5.28 -13.96
CA LEU A 121 10.74 -4.51 -15.18
C LEU A 121 11.08 -3.02 -15.02
N ALA A 122 10.78 -2.43 -13.87
CA ALA A 122 11.17 -1.04 -13.58
C ALA A 122 12.69 -0.87 -13.51
N THR A 123 13.39 -1.84 -12.93
CA THR A 123 14.84 -1.75 -12.76
C THR A 123 15.61 -1.97 -14.07
N PHE A 124 15.19 -2.95 -14.91
CA PHE A 124 16.03 -3.44 -16.00
C PHE A 124 15.41 -3.28 -17.40
N CYS A 125 14.11 -3.02 -17.50
CA CYS A 125 13.41 -3.03 -18.78
C CYS A 125 12.92 -1.64 -19.23
N GLY A 126 13.49 -0.56 -18.70
CA GLY A 126 13.23 0.80 -19.15
C GLY A 126 11.86 1.37 -18.74
N TRP A 127 11.17 0.77 -17.78
CA TRP A 127 9.97 1.35 -17.17
C TRP A 127 10.38 2.54 -16.31
N ARG A 128 9.79 3.69 -16.54
CA ARG A 128 10.03 4.89 -15.74
C ARG A 128 8.79 5.25 -14.96
N ALA A 129 8.98 5.76 -13.75
CA ALA A 129 7.91 6.19 -12.88
C ALA A 129 8.17 7.60 -12.35
N GLN A 130 7.12 8.39 -12.24
CA GLN A 130 7.09 9.62 -11.46
C GLN A 130 6.00 9.46 -10.41
N GLN A 131 6.33 9.69 -9.16
CA GLN A 131 5.38 9.58 -8.06
C GLN A 131 5.03 10.97 -7.53
N LEU A 132 3.73 11.21 -7.34
CA LEU A 132 3.20 12.42 -6.73
C LEU A 132 3.10 12.27 -5.20
N PRO A 133 3.01 13.38 -4.45
CA PRO A 133 2.95 13.32 -2.99
C PRO A 133 1.78 12.49 -2.44
N ASP A 134 0.65 12.45 -3.14
CA ASP A 134 -0.54 11.65 -2.81
C ASP A 134 -0.38 10.14 -3.10
N GLY A 135 0.79 9.71 -3.57
CA GLY A 135 1.06 8.32 -3.94
C GLY A 135 0.61 7.92 -5.35
N THR A 136 0.01 8.83 -6.12
CA THR A 136 -0.26 8.62 -7.55
C THR A 136 1.05 8.37 -8.29
N VAL A 137 1.07 7.37 -9.16
CA VAL A 137 2.25 7.04 -9.97
C VAL A 137 1.92 7.19 -11.44
N ILE A 138 2.72 8.00 -12.13
CA ILE A 138 2.70 8.19 -13.58
C ILE A 138 3.80 7.31 -14.16
N TRP A 139 3.42 6.33 -14.96
CA TRP A 139 4.31 5.38 -15.61
C TRP A 139 4.56 5.79 -17.05
N THR A 140 5.80 5.68 -17.49
CA THR A 140 6.19 5.72 -18.91
C THR A 140 6.86 4.40 -19.26
N LEU A 141 6.22 3.62 -20.10
CA LEU A 141 6.71 2.31 -20.54
C LEU A 141 7.56 2.44 -21.81
N PRO A 142 8.35 1.42 -22.16
CA PRO A 142 9.01 1.34 -23.46
C PRO A 142 8.01 1.57 -24.60
N GLY A 143 8.34 2.43 -25.54
CA GLY A 143 7.39 2.88 -26.58
C GLY A 143 6.59 4.14 -26.21
N ASN A 144 6.93 4.80 -25.10
CA ASN A 144 6.36 6.06 -24.62
C ASN A 144 4.85 6.00 -24.26
N GLN A 145 4.30 4.81 -24.03
CA GLN A 145 2.96 4.70 -23.47
C GLN A 145 2.96 5.17 -22.02
N THR A 146 1.98 6.00 -21.69
CA THR A 146 1.82 6.55 -20.33
C THR A 146 0.60 5.98 -19.65
N TYR A 147 0.72 5.59 -18.39
CA TYR A 147 -0.35 5.10 -17.53
C TYR A 147 -0.31 5.82 -16.19
N VAL A 148 -1.47 5.98 -15.58
CA VAL A 148 -1.61 6.55 -14.24
C VAL A 148 -2.24 5.52 -13.32
N THR A 149 -1.64 5.32 -12.16
CA THR A 149 -2.20 4.46 -11.12
C THR A 149 -2.34 5.26 -9.82
N THR A 150 -3.50 5.19 -9.19
CA THR A 150 -3.80 5.85 -7.92
C THR A 150 -3.65 4.88 -6.75
N PRO A 151 -3.41 5.33 -5.52
CA PRO A 151 -3.45 4.49 -4.33
C PRO A 151 -4.76 3.70 -4.24
N GLY A 152 -4.68 2.49 -3.69
CA GLY A 152 -5.86 1.63 -3.50
C GLY A 152 -6.72 2.04 -2.31
N SER A 153 -6.17 2.77 -1.36
CA SER A 153 -6.89 3.27 -0.18
C SER A 153 -6.89 4.79 -0.10
N ALA A 154 -7.88 5.34 0.60
CA ALA A 154 -8.01 6.78 0.86
C ALA A 154 -7.24 7.23 2.11
N LEU A 155 -6.02 6.71 2.35
CA LEU A 155 -5.21 7.04 3.54
C LEU A 155 -4.43 8.37 3.42
N LEU A 156 -4.78 9.23 2.51
CA LEU A 156 -4.14 10.55 2.32
C LEU A 156 -5.12 11.67 2.57
#